data_5df8ede67580e0d5272fb94f1331972a
#
_entry.id   5df8ede67580e0d5272fb94f1331972a
#
_cell.length_a   1.000
_cell.length_b   1.000
_cell.length_c   1.000
_cell.angle_alpha   90.00
_cell.angle_beta   90.00
_cell.angle_gamma   90.00
#
_symmetry.space_group_name_H-M   'P 1'
#
loop_
_entity.id
_entity.type
_entity.pdbx_description
1 polymer ?
#
loop_
_entity_poly.entity_id
_entity_poly.type
_entity_poly.pdbx_seq_one_letter_code
_entity_poly.pdbx_strand_id
1 'polypeptide(L)'
;MMKESLAKNGLMLGAFAVVTTALIALTFFGTQDKIEQQKQQKLLSVLNEVVPSEFHDNALYANCTEVEAPELGIKKAHKVYRATLNGEPSALVLEATAPDGYSGDIDIVVGVKVELHTGNHKQQSMQNDARSGEGENLNTSALPLTDMAKLDASSPEMNTPEIKATNMRVLGVRVIEHKETPGLGDKIELAVSNWITTFSGKSFSPDNLAPWQVKKDGGEFDQFTGATITPRAVVTAVREALLYAQANQNALFTAPNTCATTDSVETIDAVNVDETQPHSVEEL
;
A
#
# COMPACT_ATOMS: atom_id res chain seq x y z
N MET A 1 39.37 -33.78 -42.93
CA MET A 1 39.94 -32.51 -42.44
C MET A 1 38.91 -31.46 -42.07
N MET A 2 37.96 -31.06 -42.94
CA MET A 2 36.96 -30.00 -42.58
C MET A 2 36.01 -30.39 -41.43
N LYS A 3 35.49 -31.65 -41.42
CA LYS A 3 34.54 -32.13 -40.39
C LYS A 3 35.20 -32.25 -39.01
N GLU A 4 36.48 -32.62 -38.91
CA GLU A 4 37.21 -32.74 -37.67
C GLU A 4 37.53 -31.36 -37.04
N SER A 5 37.88 -30.37 -37.89
CA SER A 5 38.10 -29.01 -37.43
C SER A 5 36.80 -28.36 -36.93
N LEU A 6 35.67 -28.60 -37.61
CA LEU A 6 34.38 -28.10 -37.22
C LEU A 6 33.90 -28.69 -35.89
N ALA A 7 34.10 -30.01 -35.72
CA ALA A 7 33.75 -30.71 -34.49
C ALA A 7 34.61 -30.24 -33.28
N LYS A 8 35.92 -30.07 -33.48
CA LYS A 8 36.84 -29.59 -32.45
C LYS A 8 36.51 -28.14 -32.01
N ASN A 9 36.25 -27.24 -32.97
CA ASN A 9 35.92 -25.87 -32.65
C ASN A 9 34.52 -25.76 -32.00
N GLY A 10 33.56 -26.53 -32.49
CA GLY A 10 32.22 -26.62 -31.89
C GLY A 10 32.23 -27.16 -30.45
N LEU A 11 33.02 -28.19 -30.17
CA LEU A 11 33.19 -28.74 -28.84
C LEU A 11 33.85 -27.72 -27.90
N MET A 12 34.86 -27.01 -28.36
CA MET A 12 35.55 -25.97 -27.59
C MET A 12 34.61 -24.83 -27.22
N LEU A 13 33.83 -24.37 -28.19
CA LEU A 13 32.81 -23.32 -27.97
C LEU A 13 31.73 -23.79 -27.01
N GLY A 14 31.26 -25.02 -27.17
CA GLY A 14 30.28 -25.61 -26.25
C GLY A 14 30.81 -25.77 -24.82
N ALA A 15 32.08 -26.18 -24.66
CA ALA A 15 32.71 -26.24 -23.35
C ALA A 15 32.80 -24.87 -22.67
N PHE A 16 33.18 -23.84 -23.40
CA PHE A 16 33.19 -22.45 -22.88
C PHE A 16 31.78 -22.00 -22.47
N ALA A 17 30.77 -22.26 -23.27
CA ALA A 17 29.39 -21.90 -22.97
C ALA A 17 28.90 -22.59 -21.69
N VAL A 18 29.20 -23.89 -21.53
CA VAL A 18 28.84 -24.64 -20.31
C VAL A 18 29.53 -24.07 -19.08
N VAL A 19 30.84 -23.81 -19.15
CA VAL A 19 31.60 -23.25 -18.02
C VAL A 19 31.05 -21.87 -17.61
N THR A 20 30.82 -20.97 -18.58
CA THR A 20 30.32 -19.63 -18.28
C THR A 20 28.93 -19.68 -17.70
N THR A 21 28.04 -20.51 -18.25
CA THR A 21 26.66 -20.69 -17.74
C THR A 21 26.66 -21.28 -16.33
N ALA A 22 27.53 -22.26 -16.09
CA ALA A 22 27.69 -22.88 -14.77
C ALA A 22 28.17 -21.86 -13.72
N LEU A 23 29.15 -21.02 -14.06
CA LEU A 23 29.61 -19.95 -13.16
C LEU A 23 28.51 -18.92 -12.86
N ILE A 24 27.73 -18.50 -13.86
CA ILE A 24 26.61 -17.58 -13.66
C ILE A 24 25.53 -18.23 -12.77
N ALA A 25 25.16 -19.47 -13.04
CA ALA A 25 24.19 -20.21 -12.23
C ALA A 25 24.66 -20.35 -10.77
N LEU A 26 25.92 -20.69 -10.57
CA LEU A 26 26.49 -20.89 -9.24
C LEU A 26 26.53 -19.58 -8.43
N THR A 27 26.87 -18.46 -9.07
CA THR A 27 26.78 -17.14 -8.43
C THR A 27 25.35 -16.73 -8.14
N PHE A 28 24.43 -16.97 -9.06
CA PHE A 28 23.00 -16.65 -8.88
C PHE A 28 22.41 -17.41 -7.68
N PHE A 29 22.55 -18.75 -7.63
CA PHE A 29 22.06 -19.56 -6.52
C PHE A 29 22.76 -19.22 -5.20
N GLY A 30 24.06 -18.91 -5.23
CA GLY A 30 24.81 -18.56 -4.02
C GLY A 30 24.48 -17.16 -3.45
N THR A 31 23.85 -16.28 -4.24
CA THR A 31 23.51 -14.91 -3.81
C THR A 31 22.02 -14.69 -3.62
N GLN A 32 21.15 -15.63 -4.03
CA GLN A 32 19.70 -15.47 -4.01
C GLN A 32 19.17 -15.13 -2.62
N ASP A 33 19.60 -15.86 -1.58
CA ASP A 33 19.16 -15.62 -0.20
C ASP A 33 19.59 -14.24 0.31
N LYS A 34 20.78 -13.80 -0.05
CA LYS A 34 21.29 -12.46 0.31
C LYS A 34 20.49 -11.35 -0.36
N ILE A 35 20.14 -11.54 -1.63
CA ILE A 35 19.32 -10.59 -2.39
C ILE A 35 17.94 -10.49 -1.75
N GLU A 36 17.34 -11.62 -1.39
CA GLU A 36 16.00 -11.62 -0.76
C GLU A 36 16.01 -10.94 0.61
N GLN A 37 17.01 -11.24 1.46
CA GLN A 37 17.19 -10.54 2.75
C GLN A 37 17.35 -9.03 2.57
N GLN A 38 18.15 -8.59 1.59
CA GLN A 38 18.34 -7.17 1.27
C GLN A 38 17.04 -6.50 0.81
N LYS A 39 16.23 -7.19 -0.02
CA LYS A 39 14.92 -6.70 -0.44
C LYS A 39 13.96 -6.54 0.73
N GLN A 40 13.92 -7.52 1.64
CA GLN A 40 13.09 -7.46 2.86
C GLN A 40 13.52 -6.30 3.76
N GLN A 41 14.82 -6.13 4.00
CA GLN A 41 15.33 -5.00 4.80
C GLN A 41 15.01 -3.66 4.16
N LYS A 42 15.16 -3.53 2.83
CA LYS A 42 14.79 -2.33 2.09
C LYS A 42 13.29 -2.04 2.24
N LEU A 43 12.45 -3.06 2.09
CA LEU A 43 11.01 -2.91 2.26
C LEU A 43 10.63 -2.41 3.67
N LEU A 44 11.22 -3.00 4.71
CA LEU A 44 11.00 -2.57 6.10
C LEU A 44 11.38 -1.10 6.31
N SER A 45 12.55 -0.70 5.80
CA SER A 45 12.99 0.70 5.86
C SER A 45 12.00 1.62 5.16
N VAL A 46 11.56 1.24 3.96
CA VAL A 46 10.63 2.04 3.16
C VAL A 46 9.26 2.15 3.81
N LEU A 47 8.73 1.07 4.40
CA LEU A 47 7.44 1.10 5.12
C LEU A 47 7.48 2.10 6.28
N ASN A 48 8.56 2.12 7.07
CA ASN A 48 8.72 3.06 8.18
C ASN A 48 8.95 4.51 7.71
N GLU A 49 9.51 4.70 6.52
CA GLU A 49 9.64 6.03 5.92
C GLU A 49 8.30 6.58 5.39
N VAL A 50 7.45 5.69 4.88
CA VAL A 50 6.16 6.05 4.27
C VAL A 50 5.10 6.29 5.32
N VAL A 51 5.08 5.48 6.40
CA VAL A 51 4.21 5.66 7.56
C VAL A 51 5.07 5.90 8.79
N PRO A 52 5.21 7.15 9.24
CA PRO A 52 5.94 7.50 10.45
C PRO A 52 5.41 6.76 11.69
N SER A 53 6.30 6.50 12.65
CA SER A 53 5.98 5.76 13.88
C SER A 53 4.90 6.41 14.77
N GLU A 54 4.53 7.66 14.51
CA GLU A 54 3.39 8.31 15.17
C GLU A 54 2.03 7.77 14.71
N PHE A 55 1.99 7.05 13.58
CA PHE A 55 0.77 6.48 13.00
C PHE A 55 0.63 4.98 13.22
N HIS A 56 1.62 4.30 13.83
CA HIS A 56 1.52 2.86 14.08
C HIS A 56 2.34 2.41 15.29
N ASP A 57 1.84 1.39 15.97
CA ASP A 57 2.51 0.67 17.07
C ASP A 57 2.70 -0.81 16.77
N ASN A 58 2.19 -1.29 15.62
CA ASN A 58 2.33 -2.66 15.18
C ASN A 58 3.50 -2.84 14.19
N ALA A 59 3.94 -4.08 14.00
CA ALA A 59 4.89 -4.46 12.97
C ALA A 59 4.19 -4.48 11.60
N LEU A 60 4.37 -3.42 10.79
CA LEU A 60 3.69 -3.23 9.50
C LEU A 60 3.87 -4.44 8.58
N TYR A 61 5.10 -4.97 8.48
CA TYR A 61 5.44 -6.08 7.59
C TYR A 61 4.74 -7.40 7.94
N ALA A 62 4.34 -7.56 9.20
CA ALA A 62 3.67 -8.78 9.68
C ALA A 62 2.14 -8.71 9.56
N ASN A 63 1.58 -7.59 9.13
CA ASN A 63 0.15 -7.38 9.03
C ASN A 63 -0.25 -6.84 7.66
N CYS A 64 -0.44 -7.74 6.73
CA CYS A 64 -0.85 -7.39 5.37
C CYS A 64 -1.94 -8.31 4.82
N THR A 65 -2.55 -7.85 3.74
CA THR A 65 -3.39 -8.67 2.87
C THR A 65 -2.89 -8.55 1.43
N GLU A 66 -3.05 -9.61 0.66
CA GLU A 66 -2.68 -9.64 -0.75
C GLU A 66 -3.94 -9.42 -1.60
N VAL A 67 -3.84 -8.54 -2.58
CA VAL A 67 -4.96 -8.14 -3.43
C VAL A 67 -4.56 -8.12 -4.90
N GLU A 68 -5.49 -8.50 -5.76
CA GLU A 68 -5.38 -8.36 -7.21
C GLU A 68 -6.40 -7.31 -7.65
N ALA A 69 -5.91 -6.13 -8.00
CA ALA A 69 -6.73 -5.00 -8.40
C ALA A 69 -6.08 -4.26 -9.58
N PRO A 70 -6.84 -3.99 -10.65
CA PRO A 70 -6.31 -3.25 -11.82
C PRO A 70 -5.73 -1.89 -11.44
N GLU A 71 -6.31 -1.23 -10.45
CA GLU A 71 -5.88 0.08 -9.94
C GLU A 71 -4.49 0.05 -9.31
N LEU A 72 -4.07 -1.10 -8.79
CA LEU A 72 -2.74 -1.30 -8.23
C LEU A 72 -1.74 -1.82 -9.26
N GLY A 73 -2.22 -2.29 -10.42
CA GLY A 73 -1.41 -2.89 -11.48
C GLY A 73 -1.89 -4.29 -11.84
N ILE A 74 -1.88 -4.60 -13.15
CA ILE A 74 -2.51 -5.84 -13.71
C ILE A 74 -1.61 -7.07 -13.75
N LYS A 75 -0.30 -6.93 -13.48
CA LYS A 75 0.66 -8.01 -13.75
C LYS A 75 0.91 -8.94 -12.57
N LYS A 76 0.59 -8.52 -11.36
CA LYS A 76 0.87 -9.25 -10.11
C LYS A 76 -0.10 -8.87 -9.01
N ALA A 77 -0.25 -9.75 -8.03
CA ALA A 77 -0.86 -9.40 -6.77
C ALA A 77 0.02 -8.40 -6.00
N HIS A 78 -0.62 -7.49 -5.25
CA HIS A 78 0.02 -6.44 -4.48
C HIS A 78 -0.31 -6.61 -3.00
N LYS A 79 0.63 -6.29 -2.14
CA LYS A 79 0.41 -6.30 -0.70
C LYS A 79 -0.10 -4.96 -0.22
N VAL A 80 -1.05 -5.03 0.71
CA VAL A 80 -1.56 -3.87 1.44
C VAL A 80 -1.27 -4.10 2.91
N TYR A 81 -0.35 -3.32 3.47
CA TYR A 81 0.03 -3.38 4.88
C TYR A 81 -0.89 -2.50 5.71
N ARG A 82 -1.24 -2.97 6.89
CA ARG A 82 -2.19 -2.35 7.80
C ARG A 82 -1.45 -1.79 9.01
N ALA A 83 -1.54 -0.48 9.18
CA ALA A 83 -1.07 0.22 10.36
C ALA A 83 -2.19 0.29 11.40
N THR A 84 -1.87 -0.05 12.62
CA THR A 84 -2.75 0.13 13.78
C THR A 84 -2.05 0.96 14.84
N LEU A 85 -2.82 1.78 15.53
CA LEU A 85 -2.36 2.59 16.65
C LEU A 85 -3.33 2.40 17.83
N ASN A 86 -2.83 1.94 18.97
CA ASN A 86 -3.65 1.55 20.13
C ASN A 86 -4.74 0.52 19.81
N GLY A 87 -4.45 -0.38 18.86
CA GLY A 87 -5.38 -1.42 18.39
C GLY A 87 -6.42 -0.95 17.38
N GLU A 88 -6.47 0.35 17.06
CA GLU A 88 -7.39 0.91 16.08
C GLU A 88 -6.71 1.10 14.70
N PRO A 89 -7.44 0.90 13.59
CA PRO A 89 -6.94 1.21 12.26
C PRO A 89 -6.51 2.67 12.13
N SER A 90 -5.31 2.89 11.59
CA SER A 90 -4.66 4.20 11.53
C SER A 90 -4.23 4.58 10.12
N ALA A 91 -3.54 3.69 9.43
CA ALA A 91 -3.05 3.93 8.08
C ALA A 91 -3.00 2.63 7.25
N LEU A 92 -2.96 2.78 5.94
CA LEU A 92 -2.67 1.71 4.98
C LEU A 92 -1.42 2.04 4.19
N VAL A 93 -0.64 1.02 3.84
CA VAL A 93 0.43 1.13 2.86
C VAL A 93 0.13 0.18 1.72
N LEU A 94 -0.07 0.72 0.54
CA LEU A 94 -0.38 -0.04 -0.66
C LEU A 94 0.85 -0.18 -1.53
N GLU A 95 1.20 -1.40 -1.91
CA GLU A 95 2.08 -1.62 -3.05
C GLU A 95 1.29 -1.38 -4.34
N ALA A 96 1.89 -0.73 -5.31
CA ALA A 96 1.32 -0.53 -6.63
C ALA A 96 2.41 -0.50 -7.71
N THR A 97 2.02 -0.80 -8.94
CA THR A 97 2.91 -0.79 -10.10
C THR A 97 2.39 0.20 -11.12
N ALA A 98 3.19 1.19 -11.50
CA ALA A 98 2.95 2.04 -12.66
C ALA A 98 3.47 1.30 -13.91
N PRO A 99 2.59 0.80 -14.81
CA PRO A 99 3.01 0.00 -15.96
C PRO A 99 3.57 0.85 -17.11
N ASP A 100 3.31 2.16 -17.08
CA ASP A 100 3.57 3.10 -18.17
C ASP A 100 4.84 3.93 -17.94
N GLY A 101 5.83 3.42 -17.20
CA GLY A 101 7.15 4.03 -17.09
C GLY A 101 7.86 4.07 -18.46
N TYR A 102 8.82 4.98 -18.63
CA TYR A 102 9.54 5.10 -19.90
C TYR A 102 10.38 3.84 -20.20
N SER A 103 11.00 3.27 -19.19
CA SER A 103 11.84 2.06 -19.33
C SER A 103 11.14 0.79 -18.80
N GLY A 104 9.84 0.85 -18.56
CA GLY A 104 9.03 -0.26 -18.06
C GLY A 104 8.33 0.02 -16.74
N ASP A 105 8.02 -1.04 -16.03
CA ASP A 105 7.26 -0.96 -14.80
C ASP A 105 8.04 -0.23 -13.70
N ILE A 106 7.31 0.56 -12.89
CA ILE A 106 7.83 1.27 -11.71
C ILE A 106 7.01 0.80 -10.52
N ASP A 107 7.65 0.09 -9.59
CA ASP A 107 7.01 -0.36 -8.36
C ASP A 107 7.12 0.72 -7.28
N ILE A 108 5.99 1.04 -6.66
CA ILE A 108 5.85 2.08 -5.65
C ILE A 108 5.11 1.57 -4.42
N VAL A 109 5.31 2.24 -3.29
CA VAL A 109 4.46 2.12 -2.11
C VAL A 109 3.84 3.46 -1.78
N VAL A 110 2.56 3.45 -1.40
CA VAL A 110 1.76 4.63 -1.08
C VAL A 110 1.19 4.46 0.32
N GLY A 111 1.62 5.29 1.27
CA GLY A 111 1.07 5.35 2.62
C GLY A 111 -0.04 6.40 2.73
N VAL A 112 -1.15 6.00 3.31
CA VAL A 112 -2.32 6.85 3.49
C VAL A 112 -2.85 6.76 4.91
N LYS A 113 -3.18 7.92 5.50
CA LYS A 113 -3.92 7.97 6.75
C LYS A 113 -5.37 7.59 6.48
N VAL A 114 -5.91 6.72 7.32
CA VAL A 114 -7.30 6.26 7.25
C VAL A 114 -8.06 6.86 8.42
N GLU A 115 -9.23 7.44 8.14
CA GLU A 115 -10.16 7.88 9.16
C GLU A 115 -11.40 6.98 9.06
N LEU A 116 -11.41 5.88 9.82
CA LEU A 116 -12.59 5.04 9.91
C LEU A 116 -13.63 5.79 10.77
N HIS A 117 -14.75 6.14 10.17
CA HIS A 117 -15.89 6.56 10.93
C HIS A 117 -16.49 5.32 11.62
N THR A 118 -16.02 5.01 12.84
CA THR A 118 -16.82 4.22 13.74
C THR A 118 -18.07 5.01 13.99
N GLY A 119 -19.17 4.56 13.40
CA GLY A 119 -20.50 5.09 13.71
C GLY A 119 -20.75 4.91 15.20
N ASN A 120 -20.29 5.84 16.00
CA ASN A 120 -20.69 5.96 17.39
C ASN A 120 -22.19 6.23 17.37
N HIS A 121 -22.98 5.18 17.51
CA HIS A 121 -24.26 5.29 18.17
C HIS A 121 -23.98 5.80 19.59
N LYS A 122 -23.80 7.10 19.73
CA LYS A 122 -24.14 7.75 20.99
C LYS A 122 -25.61 7.41 21.22
N GLN A 123 -25.85 6.38 22.04
CA GLN A 123 -27.10 6.27 22.75
C GLN A 123 -27.27 7.59 23.51
N GLN A 124 -28.00 8.52 22.91
CA GLN A 124 -28.64 9.55 23.68
C GLN A 124 -29.62 8.78 24.60
N SER A 125 -29.13 8.51 25.82
CA SER A 125 -30.01 8.22 26.93
C SER A 125 -30.95 9.39 27.04
N MET A 126 -32.17 9.22 26.51
CA MET A 126 -33.31 10.07 26.84
C MET A 126 -33.52 9.92 28.33
N GLN A 127 -33.06 10.88 29.09
CA GLN A 127 -33.53 11.16 30.43
C GLN A 127 -34.99 11.56 30.27
N ASN A 128 -35.86 10.57 30.43
CA ASN A 128 -37.29 10.84 30.65
C ASN A 128 -37.44 11.44 32.04
N ASP A 129 -37.51 12.76 32.07
CA ASP A 129 -38.09 13.46 33.22
C ASP A 129 -39.55 13.01 33.38
N ALA A 130 -39.79 12.33 34.48
CA ALA A 130 -41.11 12.01 34.96
C ALA A 130 -41.81 13.32 35.31
N ARG A 131 -42.86 13.65 34.58
CA ARG A 131 -43.87 14.56 35.08
C ARG A 131 -45.25 13.95 34.90
N SER A 132 -45.80 13.63 36.05
CA SER A 132 -47.17 13.22 36.33
C SER A 132 -48.21 14.14 35.71
N GLY A 133 -49.29 13.56 35.24
CA GLY A 133 -50.54 14.27 34.86
C GLY A 133 -51.63 13.29 34.44
N GLU A 134 -52.58 13.14 35.33
CA GLU A 134 -53.80 12.32 35.31
C GLU A 134 -54.69 12.49 34.06
N GLY A 135 -55.47 11.45 33.80
CA GLY A 135 -56.84 11.67 33.36
C GLY A 135 -57.34 10.87 32.15
N GLU A 136 -58.08 9.77 32.44
CA GLU A 136 -59.33 9.32 31.82
C GLU A 136 -59.52 9.37 30.28
N ASN A 137 -59.85 8.34 29.58
CA ASN A 137 -61.14 7.66 29.51
C ASN A 137 -61.23 6.62 28.40
N LEU A 138 -61.87 5.53 28.69
CA LEU A 138 -62.30 4.49 27.74
C LEU A 138 -63.20 5.05 26.62
N ASN A 139 -63.02 4.56 25.37
CA ASN A 139 -64.16 4.07 24.65
C ASN A 139 -63.78 3.04 23.55
N THR A 140 -64.52 1.94 23.69
CA THR A 140 -64.57 0.80 22.79
C THR A 140 -65.46 1.17 21.60
N SER A 141 -65.04 0.86 20.38
CA SER A 141 -66.02 0.49 19.33
C SER A 141 -65.29 -0.19 18.11
N ALA A 142 -65.82 -1.31 17.83
CA ALA A 142 -65.75 -2.30 16.82
C ALA A 142 -65.39 -1.90 15.37
N LEU A 143 -64.75 -2.89 14.72
CA LEU A 143 -64.47 -3.03 13.29
C LEU A 143 -65.66 -2.81 12.34
N PRO A 144 -65.42 -2.54 11.03
CA PRO A 144 -65.67 -3.59 10.07
C PRO A 144 -64.52 -3.86 9.08
N LEU A 145 -64.41 -5.14 8.74
CA LEU A 145 -63.71 -5.67 7.59
C LEU A 145 -64.30 -5.16 6.28
N THR A 146 -63.48 -4.62 5.41
CA THR A 146 -63.49 -4.77 3.94
C THR A 146 -62.47 -3.80 3.36
N ASP A 147 -61.32 -4.30 2.93
CA ASP A 147 -60.78 -4.17 1.57
C ASP A 147 -59.39 -4.83 1.48
N MET A 148 -59.43 -6.06 1.05
CA MET A 148 -58.27 -6.69 0.46
C MET A 148 -58.15 -6.20 -0.98
N ALA A 149 -57.25 -5.29 -1.27
CA ALA A 149 -56.58 -5.15 -2.58
C ALA A 149 -55.78 -3.84 -2.64
N LYS A 150 -54.53 -3.88 -2.17
CA LYS A 150 -53.41 -3.16 -2.75
C LYS A 150 -52.16 -3.59 -2.02
N LEU A 151 -51.57 -4.66 -2.50
CA LEU A 151 -50.18 -4.98 -2.23
C LEU A 151 -49.33 -3.98 -3.03
N ASP A 152 -49.03 -2.86 -2.40
CA ASP A 152 -47.93 -2.00 -2.84
C ASP A 152 -46.64 -2.70 -2.45
N ALA A 153 -45.90 -3.10 -3.47
CA ALA A 153 -44.53 -3.62 -3.38
C ALA A 153 -43.60 -2.46 -3.06
N SER A 154 -43.59 -1.99 -1.83
CA SER A 154 -42.49 -1.20 -1.28
C SER A 154 -41.52 -2.18 -0.59
N SER A 155 -40.57 -2.67 -1.38
CA SER A 155 -39.36 -3.25 -0.82
C SER A 155 -38.80 -2.28 0.22
N PRO A 156 -38.38 -2.74 1.40
CA PRO A 156 -37.63 -1.86 2.29
C PRO A 156 -36.34 -1.50 1.57
N GLU A 157 -36.17 -0.25 1.17
CA GLU A 157 -34.88 0.30 0.82
C GLU A 157 -33.98 0.04 2.02
N MET A 158 -33.07 -0.92 1.85
CA MET A 158 -31.96 -1.14 2.73
C MET A 158 -31.17 0.16 2.70
N ASN A 159 -31.32 0.97 3.73
CA ASN A 159 -30.51 2.15 4.01
C ASN A 159 -29.07 1.66 4.18
N THR A 160 -28.39 1.43 3.06
CA THR A 160 -26.94 1.34 3.04
C THR A 160 -26.46 2.71 3.51
N PRO A 161 -25.72 2.81 4.61
CA PRO A 161 -25.18 4.11 5.02
C PRO A 161 -24.31 4.61 3.86
N GLU A 162 -24.71 5.72 3.28
CA GLU A 162 -23.94 6.46 2.30
C GLU A 162 -22.62 6.82 2.97
N ILE A 163 -21.56 6.06 2.66
CA ILE A 163 -20.22 6.33 3.16
C ILE A 163 -19.78 7.62 2.47
N LYS A 164 -19.98 8.73 3.17
CA LYS A 164 -19.50 10.03 2.73
C LYS A 164 -18.01 9.90 2.47
N ALA A 165 -17.60 10.15 1.23
CA ALA A 165 -16.21 10.10 0.82
C ALA A 165 -15.36 10.95 1.77
N THR A 166 -14.59 10.29 2.62
CA THR A 166 -13.71 10.95 3.57
C THR A 166 -12.43 11.32 2.84
N ASN A 167 -11.98 12.55 2.94
CA ASN A 167 -10.72 12.96 2.36
C ASN A 167 -9.58 12.14 2.97
N MET A 168 -8.85 11.40 2.13
CA MET A 168 -7.66 10.66 2.56
C MET A 168 -6.45 11.59 2.56
N ARG A 169 -5.53 11.38 3.48
CA ARG A 169 -4.27 12.12 3.52
C ARG A 169 -3.11 11.20 3.20
N VAL A 170 -2.31 11.57 2.20
CA VAL A 170 -1.09 10.85 1.86
C VAL A 170 -0.03 11.12 2.92
N LEU A 171 0.50 10.05 3.52
CA LEU A 171 1.59 10.12 4.49
C LEU A 171 2.94 10.16 3.77
N GLY A 172 3.11 9.32 2.77
CA GLY A 172 4.31 9.26 1.96
C GLY A 172 4.15 8.38 0.73
N VAL A 173 5.05 8.57 -0.22
CA VAL A 173 5.20 7.71 -1.40
C VAL A 173 6.68 7.40 -1.58
N ARG A 174 7.03 6.15 -1.90
CA ARG A 174 8.40 5.74 -2.23
C ARG A 174 8.40 4.82 -3.44
N VAL A 175 9.47 4.90 -4.22
CA VAL A 175 9.75 3.96 -5.30
C VAL A 175 10.56 2.80 -4.72
N ILE A 176 10.14 1.57 -5.01
CA ILE A 176 10.81 0.33 -4.57
C ILE A 176 11.78 -0.15 -5.65
N GLU A 177 11.28 -0.21 -6.90
CA GLU A 177 12.03 -0.73 -8.05
C GLU A 177 11.63 0.02 -9.33
N HIS A 178 12.59 0.32 -10.17
CA HIS A 178 12.38 0.88 -11.51
C HIS A 178 13.58 0.60 -12.42
N LYS A 179 13.41 0.85 -13.70
CA LYS A 179 14.46 0.71 -14.73
C LYS A 179 14.69 2.02 -15.49
N GLU A 180 14.26 3.14 -14.92
CA GLU A 180 14.34 4.46 -15.55
C GLU A 180 15.81 4.89 -15.77
N THR A 181 16.01 5.72 -16.79
CA THR A 181 17.37 6.16 -17.18
C THR A 181 18.01 7.06 -16.12
N PRO A 182 19.23 6.73 -15.63
CA PRO A 182 19.98 7.58 -14.71
C PRO A 182 20.16 9.02 -15.22
N GLY A 183 19.97 10.00 -14.34
CA GLY A 183 20.02 11.44 -14.65
C GLY A 183 18.78 12.00 -15.33
N LEU A 184 17.80 11.17 -15.71
CA LEU A 184 16.56 11.58 -16.39
C LEU A 184 15.32 11.18 -15.59
N GLY A 185 14.90 9.92 -15.69
CA GLY A 185 13.71 9.39 -15.03
C GLY A 185 13.93 8.95 -13.58
N ASP A 186 15.15 8.65 -13.18
CA ASP A 186 15.54 8.25 -11.82
C ASP A 186 15.28 9.30 -10.73
N LYS A 187 14.95 10.53 -11.12
CA LYS A 187 14.54 11.61 -10.19
C LYS A 187 13.27 11.29 -9.38
N ILE A 188 12.60 10.20 -9.67
CA ILE A 188 11.52 9.65 -8.84
C ILE A 188 12.05 9.02 -7.56
N GLU A 189 13.33 8.63 -7.49
CA GLU A 189 13.96 8.11 -6.27
C GLU A 189 14.30 9.23 -5.30
N LEU A 190 14.03 8.99 -4.00
CA LEU A 190 14.38 9.94 -2.93
C LEU A 190 15.89 10.20 -2.84
N ALA A 191 16.72 9.19 -3.15
CA ALA A 191 18.18 9.33 -3.15
C ALA A 191 18.69 10.28 -4.24
N VAL A 192 17.92 10.50 -5.31
CA VAL A 192 18.30 11.33 -6.46
C VAL A 192 17.66 12.72 -6.35
N SER A 193 16.39 12.80 -5.93
CA SER A 193 15.70 14.08 -5.78
C SER A 193 14.55 14.02 -4.76
N ASN A 194 14.17 15.18 -4.23
CA ASN A 194 13.03 15.29 -3.30
C ASN A 194 11.66 15.29 -4.01
N TRP A 195 11.60 15.04 -5.32
CA TRP A 195 10.34 15.11 -6.06
C TRP A 195 9.26 14.20 -5.48
N ILE A 196 9.61 12.97 -5.10
CA ILE A 196 8.67 11.98 -4.55
C ILE A 196 8.05 12.43 -3.22
N THR A 197 8.70 13.34 -2.48
CA THR A 197 8.16 13.86 -1.23
C THR A 197 7.03 14.87 -1.42
N THR A 198 6.80 15.35 -2.64
CA THR A 198 5.73 16.31 -2.96
C THR A 198 4.33 15.72 -2.78
N PHE A 199 4.21 14.41 -2.70
CA PHE A 199 2.95 13.73 -2.39
C PHE A 199 2.60 13.81 -0.90
N SER A 200 3.59 13.86 -0.01
CA SER A 200 3.37 13.81 1.44
C SER A 200 2.54 14.99 1.93
N GLY A 201 1.56 14.69 2.78
CA GLY A 201 0.66 15.67 3.36
C GLY A 201 -0.48 16.14 2.46
N LYS A 202 -0.50 15.76 1.17
CA LYS A 202 -1.60 16.11 0.26
C LYS A 202 -2.89 15.38 0.66
N SER A 203 -4.00 16.11 0.58
CA SER A 203 -5.34 15.54 0.72
C SER A 203 -5.83 15.04 -0.63
N PHE A 204 -6.44 13.85 -0.62
CA PHE A 204 -7.03 13.24 -1.80
C PHE A 204 -8.54 13.18 -1.66
N SER A 205 -9.26 13.58 -2.70
CA SER A 205 -10.71 13.41 -2.82
C SER A 205 -11.04 12.80 -4.17
N PRO A 206 -11.88 11.75 -4.23
CA PRO A 206 -12.29 11.14 -5.50
C PRO A 206 -13.13 12.11 -6.34
N ASP A 207 -13.77 13.11 -5.73
CA ASP A 207 -14.57 14.11 -6.42
C ASP A 207 -13.70 15.17 -7.13
N ASN A 208 -12.41 15.25 -6.81
CA ASN A 208 -11.49 16.21 -7.40
C ASN A 208 -10.14 15.58 -7.77
N LEU A 209 -10.07 14.99 -8.92
CA LEU A 209 -8.87 14.33 -9.45
C LEU A 209 -7.94 15.28 -10.24
N ALA A 210 -8.38 16.50 -10.56
CA ALA A 210 -7.60 17.42 -11.36
C ALA A 210 -6.20 17.75 -10.81
N PRO A 211 -6.00 17.93 -9.49
CA PRO A 211 -4.66 18.16 -8.93
C PRO A 211 -3.70 16.97 -9.11
N TRP A 212 -4.24 15.77 -9.25
CA TRP A 212 -3.49 14.50 -9.30
C TRP A 212 -3.03 14.15 -10.73
N GLN A 213 -2.43 15.12 -11.38
CA GLN A 213 -1.78 15.04 -12.69
C GLN A 213 -0.49 15.87 -12.67
N VAL A 214 0.36 15.69 -13.69
CA VAL A 214 1.52 16.57 -13.86
C VAL A 214 1.08 17.95 -14.36
N LYS A 215 1.83 19.00 -14.06
CA LYS A 215 1.51 20.40 -14.43
C LYS A 215 1.24 20.59 -15.92
N LYS A 216 1.95 19.83 -16.78
CA LYS A 216 1.73 19.87 -18.23
C LYS A 216 0.31 19.41 -18.63
N ASP A 217 -0.30 18.57 -17.82
CA ASP A 217 -1.66 18.03 -18.02
C ASP A 217 -2.70 18.76 -17.16
N GLY A 218 -2.33 19.89 -16.51
CA GLY A 218 -3.21 20.72 -15.71
C GLY A 218 -3.23 20.41 -14.21
N GLY A 219 -2.38 19.49 -13.72
CA GLY A 219 -2.28 19.12 -12.30
C GLY A 219 -1.24 19.91 -11.52
N GLU A 220 -0.85 19.38 -10.36
CA GLU A 220 0.04 20.08 -9.42
C GLU A 220 1.49 19.55 -9.38
N PHE A 221 1.75 18.36 -9.94
CA PHE A 221 3.06 17.72 -9.86
C PHE A 221 3.99 18.17 -10.99
N ASP A 222 5.25 18.44 -10.64
CA ASP A 222 6.25 18.80 -11.65
C ASP A 222 6.61 17.60 -12.52
N GLN A 223 6.78 17.84 -13.81
CA GLN A 223 7.39 16.88 -14.71
C GLN A 223 8.90 17.16 -14.86
N PHE A 224 9.66 16.13 -15.27
CA PHE A 224 11.09 16.29 -15.51
C PHE A 224 11.35 16.75 -16.95
N THR A 225 12.27 17.71 -17.12
CA THR A 225 12.74 18.12 -18.43
C THR A 225 13.45 16.93 -19.11
N GLY A 226 12.97 16.53 -20.28
CA GLY A 226 13.50 15.39 -21.04
C GLY A 226 12.97 14.01 -20.59
N ALA A 227 12.20 13.92 -19.49
CA ALA A 227 11.63 12.66 -19.01
C ALA A 227 10.21 12.86 -18.43
N THR A 228 9.25 13.28 -19.28
CA THR A 228 7.88 13.59 -18.83
C THR A 228 7.00 12.36 -18.61
N ILE A 229 7.34 11.22 -19.20
CA ILE A 229 6.57 9.97 -19.09
C ILE A 229 6.64 9.43 -17.67
N THR A 230 7.82 9.32 -17.10
CA THR A 230 8.09 8.73 -15.79
C THR A 230 7.29 9.38 -14.64
N PRO A 231 7.36 10.71 -14.41
CA PRO A 231 6.57 11.33 -13.34
C PRO A 231 5.06 11.23 -13.60
N ARG A 232 4.60 11.26 -14.87
CA ARG A 232 3.20 11.04 -15.20
C ARG A 232 2.74 9.65 -14.79
N ALA A 233 3.52 8.61 -15.10
CA ALA A 233 3.23 7.23 -14.73
C ALA A 233 3.10 7.07 -13.20
N VAL A 234 4.05 7.63 -12.45
CA VAL A 234 4.01 7.58 -10.97
C VAL A 234 2.80 8.32 -10.41
N VAL A 235 2.51 9.55 -10.87
CA VAL A 235 1.34 10.32 -10.39
C VAL A 235 0.04 9.57 -10.68
N THR A 236 -0.08 8.95 -11.85
CA THR A 236 -1.25 8.14 -12.21
C THR A 236 -1.38 6.94 -11.29
N ALA A 237 -0.31 6.17 -11.06
CA ALA A 237 -0.36 4.99 -10.20
C ALA A 237 -0.68 5.36 -8.74
N VAL A 238 -0.13 6.46 -8.22
CA VAL A 238 -0.48 6.97 -6.88
C VAL A 238 -1.97 7.32 -6.81
N ARG A 239 -2.50 8.03 -7.80
CA ARG A 239 -3.92 8.39 -7.86
C ARG A 239 -4.83 7.16 -7.86
N GLU A 240 -4.51 6.16 -8.69
CA GLU A 240 -5.29 4.91 -8.78
C GLU A 240 -5.22 4.12 -7.46
N ALA A 241 -4.05 4.03 -6.83
CA ALA A 241 -3.88 3.39 -5.52
C ALA A 241 -4.72 4.11 -4.43
N LEU A 242 -4.82 5.44 -4.47
CA LEU A 242 -5.64 6.23 -3.55
C LEU A 242 -7.13 5.99 -3.77
N LEU A 243 -7.59 5.91 -5.04
CA LEU A 243 -8.98 5.56 -5.39
C LEU A 243 -9.32 4.16 -4.85
N TYR A 244 -8.44 3.19 -5.07
CA TYR A 244 -8.61 1.83 -4.57
C TYR A 244 -8.69 1.79 -3.04
N ALA A 245 -7.74 2.44 -2.37
CA ALA A 245 -7.71 2.51 -0.90
C ALA A 245 -8.99 3.10 -0.33
N GLN A 246 -9.49 4.18 -0.93
CA GLN A 246 -10.71 4.85 -0.47
C GLN A 246 -11.96 3.99 -0.65
N ALA A 247 -12.06 3.31 -1.78
CA ALA A 247 -13.19 2.43 -2.06
C ALA A 247 -13.21 1.18 -1.17
N ASN A 248 -12.04 0.69 -0.75
CA ASN A 248 -11.88 -0.62 -0.12
C ASN A 248 -11.35 -0.57 1.32
N GLN A 249 -11.17 0.60 1.96
CA GLN A 249 -10.52 0.73 3.27
C GLN A 249 -11.06 -0.25 4.34
N ASN A 250 -12.38 -0.37 4.49
CA ASN A 250 -12.99 -1.27 5.47
C ASN A 250 -12.70 -2.74 5.16
N ALA A 251 -12.83 -3.14 3.89
CA ALA A 251 -12.55 -4.49 3.45
C ALA A 251 -11.07 -4.86 3.65
N LEU A 252 -10.15 -3.92 3.40
CA LEU A 252 -8.73 -4.11 3.58
C LEU A 252 -8.34 -4.35 5.05
N PHE A 253 -8.98 -3.67 6.01
CA PHE A 253 -8.71 -3.90 7.43
C PHE A 253 -9.32 -5.20 7.96
N THR A 254 -10.42 -5.67 7.38
CA THR A 254 -11.11 -6.91 7.79
C THR A 254 -10.64 -8.15 7.04
N ALA A 255 -9.88 -7.98 5.96
CA ALA A 255 -9.36 -9.09 5.17
C ALA A 255 -8.42 -10.00 6.00
N PRO A 256 -8.32 -11.31 5.67
CA PRO A 256 -7.37 -12.20 6.30
C PRO A 256 -5.93 -11.67 6.22
N ASN A 257 -5.14 -11.93 7.28
CA ASN A 257 -3.72 -11.60 7.26
C ASN A 257 -2.96 -12.67 6.48
N THR A 258 -2.36 -12.28 5.36
CA THR A 258 -1.57 -13.17 4.50
C THR A 258 -0.06 -13.10 4.79
N CYS A 259 0.39 -12.12 5.59
CA CYS A 259 1.79 -11.97 5.99
C CYS A 259 2.17 -12.71 7.28
N ALA A 260 1.21 -13.22 8.03
CA ALA A 260 1.43 -13.81 9.36
C ALA A 260 1.92 -15.26 9.36
N THR A 261 2.14 -15.89 8.20
CA THR A 261 2.55 -17.29 8.11
C THR A 261 3.88 -17.46 7.43
N THR A 262 4.93 -17.21 8.17
CA THR A 262 6.11 -18.07 8.15
C THR A 262 6.67 -18.11 9.56
N ASP A 263 6.38 -19.20 10.28
CA ASP A 263 7.18 -19.69 11.38
C ASP A 263 8.62 -19.86 10.89
N SER A 264 9.40 -18.84 11.09
CA SER A 264 10.84 -18.82 11.23
C SER A 264 11.31 -17.37 11.39
N VAL A 265 10.75 -16.65 12.37
CA VAL A 265 11.54 -15.64 13.02
C VAL A 265 12.27 -16.37 14.14
N GLU A 266 13.35 -17.09 13.79
CA GLU A 266 14.46 -17.20 14.72
C GLU A 266 14.72 -15.77 15.19
N THR A 267 14.48 -15.56 16.47
CA THR A 267 14.88 -14.41 17.23
C THR A 267 16.22 -13.90 16.73
N ILE A 268 16.20 -12.79 15.98
CA ILE A 268 17.36 -11.94 15.90
C ILE A 268 17.40 -11.25 17.26
N ASP A 269 17.87 -11.99 18.25
CA ASP A 269 18.28 -11.45 19.53
C ASP A 269 19.17 -10.26 19.24
N ALA A 270 18.84 -9.18 19.90
CA ALA A 270 19.56 -7.94 19.97
C ALA A 270 21.07 -8.18 19.80
N VAL A 271 21.61 -7.65 18.70
CA VAL A 271 23.06 -7.41 18.61
C VAL A 271 23.38 -6.46 19.75
N ASN A 272 23.84 -7.04 20.85
CA ASN A 272 24.49 -6.35 21.94
C ASN A 272 25.57 -5.45 21.31
N VAL A 273 25.27 -4.16 21.26
CA VAL A 273 26.31 -3.14 21.13
C VAL A 273 27.05 -3.17 22.46
N ASP A 274 28.10 -3.97 22.51
CA ASP A 274 29.07 -3.92 23.59
C ASP A 274 29.85 -2.61 23.46
N GLU A 275 29.29 -1.59 24.08
CA GLU A 275 29.94 -0.33 24.37
C GLU A 275 30.69 -0.51 25.70
N THR A 276 31.93 -0.92 25.64
CA THR A 276 32.94 -0.55 26.64
C THR A 276 34.28 -1.26 26.38
N GLN A 277 35.24 -0.56 25.81
CA GLN A 277 36.59 -0.56 26.40
C GLN A 277 37.35 0.71 26.00
N PRO A 278 37.72 1.56 26.96
CA PRO A 278 38.68 2.64 26.72
C PRO A 278 40.08 2.05 26.62
N HIS A 279 40.75 2.26 25.50
CA HIS A 279 42.17 2.04 25.41
C HIS A 279 42.94 3.05 26.28
N SER A 280 43.44 2.54 27.38
CA SER A 280 44.48 3.18 28.16
C SER A 280 45.75 3.33 27.29
N VAL A 281 46.12 4.58 27.10
CA VAL A 281 47.44 4.96 26.59
C VAL A 281 48.43 4.69 27.71
N GLU A 282 49.37 3.79 27.49
CA GLU A 282 50.56 3.64 28.33
C GLU A 282 51.75 4.05 27.49
N GLU A 283 52.38 5.13 27.99
CA GLU A 283 53.71 5.63 27.55
C GLU A 283 54.79 4.58 27.75
N LEU A 284 55.64 4.42 26.77
CA LEU A 284 57.11 4.35 26.91
C LEU A 284 57.77 4.47 25.52
#